data_5150478e00101b6bac58343e1e712238
#
_entry.id   5150478e00101b6bac58343e1e712238
#
_cell.length_a   1.000
_cell.length_b   1.000
_cell.length_c   1.000
_cell.angle_alpha   90.00
_cell.angle_beta   90.00
_cell.angle_gamma   90.00
#
_symmetry.space_group_name_H-M   'P 1'
#
loop_
_entity.id
_entity.type
_entity.pdbx_description
1 polymer ?
#
loop_
_entity_poly.entity_id
_entity_poly.type
_entity_poly.pdbx_seq_one_letter_code
_entity_poly.pdbx_strand_id
1 'polypeptide(L)'
;PPDTLLSLESFQVNIRPLPLLKKEVLVDAIDLRGVKANTGNLIEGMEIKGTLGKLYAKADRIDLGKEIARLNKIDLSDTAITLLMNDTTTNKDTTSTAVNWKLMLDQIDLDRVAFAMQIPGDSLRLSTYIEKAGLTDGIVDLGSARYSASQFLLSGSSLNYDGSYSDPVPGFDPAHIALNDVN
;
A
#
# COMPACT_ATOMS: atom_id res chain seq x y z
N PRO A 1 11.98 -21.55 -17.76
CA PRO A 1 10.57 -21.17 -17.92
C PRO A 1 10.53 -19.68 -18.09
N PRO A 2 9.66 -19.14 -18.98
CA PRO A 2 9.51 -17.69 -19.05
C PRO A 2 9.10 -17.18 -17.66
N ASP A 3 9.73 -16.10 -17.22
CA ASP A 3 9.40 -15.49 -15.93
C ASP A 3 7.93 -15.11 -15.93
N THR A 4 7.17 -15.72 -15.03
CA THR A 4 5.72 -15.47 -14.97
C THR A 4 5.51 -14.09 -14.35
N LEU A 5 5.09 -13.11 -15.15
CA LEU A 5 4.85 -11.73 -14.70
C LEU A 5 3.70 -11.63 -13.72
N LEU A 6 2.65 -12.40 -13.95
CA LEU A 6 1.46 -12.43 -13.12
C LEU A 6 0.81 -13.81 -13.19
N SER A 7 0.55 -14.41 -12.05
CA SER A 7 -0.35 -15.55 -11.92
C SER A 7 -1.44 -15.24 -10.91
N LEU A 8 -2.61 -15.82 -11.13
CA LEU A 8 -3.81 -15.55 -10.36
C LEU A 8 -4.64 -16.82 -10.24
N GLU A 9 -5.02 -17.21 -9.03
CA GLU A 9 -5.89 -18.36 -8.80
C GLU A 9 -7.36 -18.02 -8.99
N SER A 10 -7.80 -16.90 -8.43
CA SER A 10 -9.16 -16.42 -8.65
C SER A 10 -9.26 -14.91 -8.63
N PHE A 11 -10.13 -14.37 -9.45
CA PHE A 11 -10.47 -12.96 -9.56
C PHE A 11 -11.98 -12.80 -9.71
N GLN A 12 -12.58 -12.08 -8.79
CA GLN A 12 -14.00 -11.76 -8.85
C GLN A 12 -14.18 -10.26 -8.61
N VAL A 13 -14.87 -9.60 -9.53
CA VAL A 13 -15.20 -8.17 -9.43
C VAL A 13 -16.68 -7.98 -9.68
N ASN A 14 -17.34 -7.29 -8.76
CA ASN A 14 -18.72 -6.87 -8.91
C ASN A 14 -18.74 -5.36 -9.18
N ILE A 15 -19.12 -4.98 -10.39
CA ILE A 15 -19.16 -3.57 -10.84
C ILE A 15 -20.59 -3.21 -11.21
N ARG A 16 -21.04 -2.02 -10.82
CA ARG A 16 -22.26 -1.42 -11.36
C ARG A 16 -21.92 -0.56 -12.58
N PRO A 17 -22.36 -0.93 -13.79
CA PRO A 17 -21.91 -0.26 -15.02
C PRO A 17 -22.53 1.12 -15.25
N LEU A 18 -23.74 1.40 -14.77
CA LEU A 18 -24.46 2.64 -15.06
C LEU A 18 -23.78 3.94 -14.60
N PRO A 19 -23.11 3.99 -13.43
CA PRO A 19 -22.42 5.20 -12.97
C PRO A 19 -21.17 5.56 -13.75
N LEU A 20 -20.58 4.64 -14.52
CA LEU A 20 -19.38 4.92 -15.35
C LEU A 20 -19.63 6.07 -16.34
N LEU A 21 -20.86 6.24 -16.82
CA LEU A 21 -21.26 7.34 -17.69
C LEU A 21 -21.15 8.72 -17.02
N LYS A 22 -21.12 8.76 -15.69
CA LYS A 22 -21.00 9.97 -14.87
C LYS A 22 -19.59 10.18 -14.28
N LYS A 23 -18.58 9.43 -14.75
CA LYS A 23 -17.22 9.39 -14.18
C LYS A 23 -17.20 8.90 -12.72
N GLU A 24 -18.23 8.19 -12.29
CA GLU A 24 -18.27 7.50 -11.01
C GLU A 24 -18.01 6.01 -11.24
N VAL A 25 -17.09 5.43 -10.50
CA VAL A 25 -16.85 3.99 -10.50
C VAL A 25 -17.51 3.42 -9.24
N LEU A 26 -18.54 2.62 -9.39
CA LEU A 26 -19.11 1.86 -8.30
C LEU A 26 -18.63 0.42 -8.42
N VAL A 27 -17.65 0.08 -7.62
CA VAL A 27 -17.17 -1.28 -7.43
C VAL A 27 -17.80 -1.81 -6.17
N ASP A 28 -18.75 -2.74 -6.29
CA ASP A 28 -19.40 -3.31 -5.11
C ASP A 28 -18.43 -4.14 -4.29
N ALA A 29 -17.63 -4.98 -4.94
CA ALA A 29 -16.57 -5.74 -4.29
C ALA A 29 -15.52 -6.25 -5.29
N ILE A 30 -14.30 -6.39 -4.79
CA ILE A 30 -13.18 -7.08 -5.44
C ILE A 30 -12.79 -8.22 -4.50
N ASP A 31 -12.66 -9.44 -5.01
CA ASP A 31 -12.07 -10.60 -4.32
C ASP A 31 -10.94 -11.14 -5.20
N LEU A 32 -9.70 -11.08 -4.68
CA LEU A 32 -8.51 -11.60 -5.32
C LEU A 32 -7.90 -12.67 -4.43
N ARG A 33 -7.47 -13.79 -5.03
CA ARG A 33 -6.82 -14.87 -4.28
C ARG A 33 -5.67 -15.48 -5.07
N GLY A 34 -4.62 -15.83 -4.33
CA GLY A 34 -3.48 -16.54 -4.90
C GLY A 34 -2.77 -15.77 -6.00
N VAL A 35 -2.61 -14.46 -5.86
CA VAL A 35 -1.89 -13.63 -6.84
C VAL A 35 -0.40 -13.73 -6.59
N LYS A 36 0.38 -13.95 -7.66
CA LYS A 36 1.83 -13.81 -7.66
C LYS A 36 2.20 -12.83 -8.77
N ALA A 37 2.97 -11.84 -8.42
CA ALA A 37 3.43 -10.81 -9.35
C ALA A 37 4.95 -10.68 -9.29
N ASN A 38 5.54 -10.46 -10.45
CA ASN A 38 6.95 -10.11 -10.60
C ASN A 38 7.07 -9.24 -11.85
N THR A 39 7.25 -7.95 -11.66
CA THR A 39 7.36 -7.02 -12.79
C THR A 39 8.71 -7.08 -13.48
N GLY A 40 9.76 -7.60 -12.81
CA GLY A 40 11.11 -7.57 -13.35
C GLY A 40 11.47 -6.16 -13.83
N ASN A 41 11.93 -6.06 -15.07
CA ASN A 41 12.33 -4.79 -15.70
C ASN A 41 11.21 -4.13 -16.52
N LEU A 42 9.94 -4.51 -16.36
CA LEU A 42 8.82 -3.94 -17.13
C LEU A 42 8.53 -2.49 -16.78
N ILE A 43 8.83 -2.10 -15.56
CA ILE A 43 8.65 -0.74 -15.06
C ILE A 43 10.04 -0.15 -14.91
N GLU A 44 10.34 0.89 -15.65
CA GLU A 44 11.64 1.55 -15.58
C GLU A 44 11.91 2.07 -14.16
N GLY A 45 13.06 1.72 -13.62
CA GLY A 45 13.48 2.14 -12.29
C GLY A 45 12.75 1.49 -11.11
N MET A 46 11.85 0.52 -11.36
CA MET A 46 11.10 -0.12 -10.29
C MET A 46 10.83 -1.59 -10.58
N GLU A 47 11.13 -2.44 -9.60
CA GLU A 47 10.75 -3.85 -9.62
C GLU A 47 9.82 -4.16 -8.45
N ILE A 48 8.68 -4.75 -8.74
CA ILE A 48 7.71 -5.22 -7.76
C ILE A 48 7.67 -6.74 -7.79
N LYS A 49 7.92 -7.35 -6.66
CA LYS A 49 7.71 -8.79 -6.43
C LYS A 49 6.72 -8.98 -5.31
N GLY A 50 5.80 -9.92 -5.46
CA GLY A 50 4.89 -10.18 -4.37
C GLY A 50 3.98 -11.38 -4.56
N THR A 51 3.47 -11.79 -3.43
CA THR A 51 2.40 -12.77 -3.31
C THR A 51 1.27 -12.16 -2.51
N LEU A 52 0.04 -12.35 -2.96
CA LEU A 52 -1.16 -11.95 -2.26
C LEU A 52 -2.01 -13.20 -2.05
N GLY A 53 -2.19 -13.61 -0.80
CA GLY A 53 -3.03 -14.75 -0.47
C GLY A 53 -4.50 -14.41 -0.68
N LYS A 54 -4.97 -13.34 -0.06
CA LYS A 54 -6.34 -12.85 -0.21
C LYS A 54 -6.41 -11.33 -0.09
N LEU A 55 -7.13 -10.70 -1.00
CA LEU A 55 -7.62 -9.33 -0.88
C LEU A 55 -9.14 -9.33 -1.12
N TYR A 56 -9.89 -8.89 -0.14
CA TYR A 56 -11.28 -8.50 -0.30
C TYR A 56 -11.42 -7.00 -0.08
N ALA A 57 -11.98 -6.30 -1.03
CA ALA A 57 -12.24 -4.87 -0.93
C ALA A 57 -13.67 -4.57 -1.36
N LYS A 58 -14.41 -3.85 -0.52
CA LYS A 58 -15.75 -3.35 -0.80
C LYS A 58 -15.74 -1.84 -0.79
N ALA A 59 -16.22 -1.24 -1.87
CA ALA A 59 -16.34 0.20 -1.98
C ALA A 59 -17.82 0.61 -2.10
N ASP A 60 -18.18 1.71 -1.43
CA ASP A 60 -19.49 2.33 -1.59
C ASP A 60 -19.47 3.27 -2.81
N ARG A 61 -18.41 4.08 -2.91
CA ARG A 61 -18.28 5.08 -3.98
C ARG A 61 -16.82 5.43 -4.24
N ILE A 62 -16.48 5.54 -5.53
CA ILE A 62 -15.22 6.12 -6.00
C ILE A 62 -15.59 7.21 -7.01
N ASP A 63 -15.34 8.46 -6.65
CA ASP A 63 -15.60 9.64 -7.48
C ASP A 63 -14.25 10.16 -8.02
N LEU A 64 -13.93 9.79 -9.25
CA LEU A 64 -12.67 10.18 -9.89
C LEU A 64 -12.58 11.69 -10.17
N GLY A 65 -13.72 12.34 -10.33
CA GLY A 65 -13.74 13.79 -10.61
C GLY A 65 -13.50 14.65 -9.38
N LYS A 66 -13.87 14.14 -8.20
CA LYS A 66 -13.66 14.81 -6.91
C LYS A 66 -12.48 14.28 -6.13
N GLU A 67 -11.83 13.24 -6.63
CA GLU A 67 -10.73 12.53 -5.95
C GLU A 67 -11.15 12.03 -4.54
N ILE A 68 -12.36 11.46 -4.45
CA ILE A 68 -12.90 10.92 -3.20
C ILE A 68 -13.20 9.43 -3.37
N ALA A 69 -12.73 8.62 -2.43
CA ALA A 69 -13.12 7.22 -2.35
C ALA A 69 -13.63 6.86 -0.94
N ARG A 70 -14.73 6.09 -0.90
CA ARG A 70 -15.22 5.48 0.32
C ARG A 70 -15.14 3.97 0.21
N LEU A 71 -14.31 3.38 1.06
CA LEU A 71 -14.06 1.95 1.15
C LEU A 71 -14.67 1.42 2.43
N ASN A 72 -15.71 0.61 2.31
CA ASN A 72 -16.42 0.09 3.47
C ASN A 72 -15.62 -0.99 4.18
N LYS A 73 -14.90 -1.82 3.41
CA LYS A 73 -14.14 -2.93 3.96
C LYS A 73 -12.93 -3.25 3.10
N ILE A 74 -11.80 -3.47 3.76
CA ILE A 74 -10.59 -4.03 3.18
C ILE A 74 -10.13 -5.16 4.10
N ASP A 75 -10.10 -6.40 3.60
CA ASP A 75 -9.46 -7.54 4.24
C ASP A 75 -8.25 -7.95 3.39
N LEU A 76 -7.07 -7.89 3.94
CA LEU A 76 -5.84 -8.33 3.29
C LEU A 76 -5.16 -9.37 4.16
N SER A 77 -4.88 -10.55 3.60
CA SER A 77 -4.20 -11.60 4.35
C SER A 77 -3.16 -12.36 3.51
N ASP A 78 -2.19 -12.94 4.24
CA ASP A 78 -1.14 -13.80 3.66
C ASP A 78 -0.42 -13.13 2.48
N THR A 79 -0.04 -11.88 2.66
CA THR A 79 0.49 -11.03 1.60
C THR A 79 1.93 -10.64 1.89
N ALA A 80 2.80 -10.77 0.89
CA ALA A 80 4.17 -10.29 0.95
C ALA A 80 4.51 -9.50 -0.31
N ILE A 81 4.95 -8.27 -0.16
CA ILE A 81 5.31 -7.35 -1.26
C ILE A 81 6.71 -6.84 -1.04
N THR A 82 7.54 -6.92 -2.07
CA THR A 82 8.87 -6.31 -2.12
C THR A 82 8.91 -5.30 -3.26
N LEU A 83 9.32 -4.10 -2.96
CA LEU A 83 9.54 -3.00 -3.89
C LEU A 83 11.03 -2.68 -3.94
N LEU A 84 11.64 -2.83 -5.09
CA LEU A 84 12.99 -2.36 -5.36
C LEU A 84 12.90 -1.15 -6.30
N MET A 85 13.37 0.00 -5.85
CA MET A 85 13.43 1.23 -6.62
C MET A 85 14.89 1.51 -6.98
N ASN A 86 15.24 1.38 -8.24
CA ASN A 86 16.56 1.77 -8.70
C ASN A 86 16.62 3.30 -8.80
N ASP A 87 17.73 3.89 -8.37
CA ASP A 87 17.95 5.32 -8.45
C ASP A 87 17.92 5.77 -9.92
N THR A 88 16.84 6.36 -10.34
CA THR A 88 16.75 7.03 -11.63
C THR A 88 17.17 8.48 -11.44
N THR A 89 18.48 8.71 -11.37
CA THR A 89 19.09 10.06 -11.32
C THR A 89 18.90 10.85 -12.61
N THR A 90 17.77 10.75 -13.28
CA THR A 90 17.48 11.60 -14.43
C THR A 90 15.98 11.80 -14.60
N ASN A 91 15.54 12.91 -14.17
CA ASN A 91 14.48 13.79 -14.65
C ASN A 91 13.69 14.37 -13.45
N LYS A 92 14.24 15.48 -12.97
CA LYS A 92 13.52 16.43 -12.09
C LYS A 92 12.38 17.19 -12.81
N ASP A 93 11.82 16.64 -13.86
CA ASP A 93 10.65 17.18 -14.53
C ASP A 93 9.39 16.37 -14.20
N THR A 94 9.25 15.97 -12.95
CA THR A 94 7.93 15.64 -12.45
C THR A 94 7.27 16.94 -12.00
N THR A 95 6.49 17.53 -12.88
CA THR A 95 5.30 18.27 -12.44
C THR A 95 4.46 17.25 -11.66
N SER A 96 4.76 17.11 -10.38
CA SER A 96 3.96 16.26 -9.50
C SER A 96 2.58 16.89 -9.46
N THR A 97 1.65 16.32 -10.20
CA THR A 97 0.24 16.67 -10.05
C THR A 97 -0.08 16.40 -8.59
N ALA A 98 -0.42 17.44 -7.85
CA ALA A 98 -0.75 17.30 -6.43
C ALA A 98 -1.85 16.24 -6.29
N VAL A 99 -1.55 15.18 -5.54
CA VAL A 99 -2.52 14.11 -5.28
C VAL A 99 -3.42 14.57 -4.14
N ASN A 100 -4.69 14.93 -4.45
CA ASN A 100 -5.62 15.50 -3.48
C ASN A 100 -6.69 14.49 -3.02
N TRP A 101 -6.42 13.20 -3.16
CA TRP A 101 -7.39 12.17 -2.81
C TRP A 101 -7.78 12.21 -1.33
N LYS A 102 -9.08 12.11 -1.10
CA LYS A 102 -9.65 11.88 0.22
C LYS A 102 -10.25 10.48 0.28
N LEU A 103 -9.69 9.66 1.16
CA LEU A 103 -10.14 8.29 1.40
C LEU A 103 -10.88 8.22 2.72
N MET A 104 -12.07 7.65 2.71
CA MET A 104 -12.85 7.27 3.89
C MET A 104 -12.82 5.75 3.98
N LEU A 105 -12.37 5.24 5.10
CA LEU A 105 -12.06 3.83 5.32
C LEU A 105 -12.89 3.35 6.52
N ASP A 106 -14.02 2.66 6.27
CA ASP A 106 -14.88 2.27 7.37
C ASP A 106 -14.23 1.13 8.19
N GLN A 107 -13.63 0.13 7.54
CA GLN A 107 -12.91 -0.97 8.20
C GLN A 107 -11.75 -1.49 7.35
N ILE A 108 -10.59 -1.65 7.97
CA ILE A 108 -9.43 -2.35 7.39
C ILE A 108 -8.98 -3.42 8.36
N ASP A 109 -8.83 -4.64 7.87
CA ASP A 109 -8.27 -5.77 8.58
C ASP A 109 -7.06 -6.32 7.81
N LEU A 110 -5.91 -6.38 8.47
CA LEU A 110 -4.67 -6.96 7.94
C LEU A 110 -4.30 -8.18 8.79
N ASP A 111 -3.93 -9.27 8.13
CA ASP A 111 -3.50 -10.52 8.78
C ASP A 111 -2.31 -11.11 8.03
N ARG A 112 -1.16 -11.22 8.68
CA ARG A 112 0.10 -11.73 8.12
C ARG A 112 0.49 -11.01 6.82
N VAL A 113 0.75 -9.70 6.93
CA VAL A 113 1.16 -8.84 5.82
C VAL A 113 2.62 -8.44 5.99
N ALA A 114 3.44 -8.74 5.00
CA ALA A 114 4.83 -8.32 4.93
C ALA A 114 5.04 -7.32 3.80
N PHE A 115 5.78 -6.26 4.06
CA PHE A 115 6.20 -5.28 3.06
C PHE A 115 7.69 -4.99 3.22
N ALA A 116 8.41 -4.95 2.11
CA ALA A 116 9.79 -4.51 2.06
C ALA A 116 10.00 -3.53 0.92
N MET A 117 10.80 -2.51 1.16
CA MET A 117 11.21 -1.53 0.16
C MET A 117 12.71 -1.29 0.26
N GLN A 118 13.35 -1.18 -0.89
CA GLN A 118 14.77 -0.85 -1.00
C GLN A 118 14.98 0.21 -2.06
N ILE A 119 15.75 1.23 -1.71
CA ILE A 119 16.23 2.28 -2.62
C ILE A 119 17.76 2.31 -2.48
N PRO A 120 18.50 1.52 -3.31
CA PRO A 120 19.95 1.37 -3.14
C PRO A 120 20.73 2.68 -3.24
N GLY A 121 20.31 3.59 -4.12
CA GLY A 121 20.95 4.91 -4.29
C GLY A 121 20.92 5.76 -3.02
N ASP A 122 19.82 5.71 -2.28
CA ASP A 122 19.64 6.44 -1.02
C ASP A 122 20.05 5.62 0.21
N SER A 123 20.56 4.39 0.00
CA SER A 123 20.83 3.43 1.08
C SER A 123 19.63 3.16 1.99
N LEU A 124 18.41 3.37 1.47
CA LEU A 124 17.18 3.21 2.23
C LEU A 124 16.68 1.77 2.15
N ARG A 125 16.40 1.20 3.30
CA ARG A 125 15.72 -0.09 3.45
C ARG A 125 14.62 0.04 4.47
N LEU A 126 13.44 -0.38 4.10
CA LEU A 126 12.27 -0.45 4.97
C LEU A 126 11.71 -1.87 4.89
N SER A 127 11.47 -2.49 6.02
CA SER A 127 10.72 -3.74 6.08
C SER A 127 9.77 -3.72 7.26
N THR A 128 8.57 -4.23 7.04
CA THR A 128 7.57 -4.40 8.10
C THR A 128 6.88 -5.74 7.97
N TYR A 129 6.58 -6.33 9.10
CA TYR A 129 5.69 -7.48 9.20
C TYR A 129 4.56 -7.12 10.14
N ILE A 130 3.35 -7.33 9.69
CA ILE A 130 2.12 -7.09 10.44
C ILE A 130 1.47 -8.45 10.65
N GLU A 131 1.47 -8.95 11.88
CA GLU A 131 0.73 -10.17 12.19
C GLU A 131 -0.75 -9.89 12.15
N LYS A 132 -1.20 -8.85 12.87
CA LYS A 132 -2.58 -8.34 12.80
C LYS A 132 -2.60 -6.84 12.93
N ALA A 133 -3.39 -6.19 12.09
CA ALA A 133 -3.77 -4.79 12.27
C ALA A 133 -5.23 -4.58 11.91
N GLY A 134 -5.87 -3.68 12.63
CA GLY A 134 -7.23 -3.24 12.39
C GLY A 134 -7.35 -1.73 12.44
N LEU A 135 -8.14 -1.16 11.55
CA LEU A 135 -8.46 0.27 11.54
C LEU A 135 -9.96 0.43 11.33
N THR A 136 -10.56 1.32 12.12
CA THR A 136 -11.99 1.65 12.02
C THR A 136 -12.17 3.15 11.85
N ASP A 137 -13.10 3.54 10.98
CA ASP A 137 -13.47 4.93 10.67
C ASP A 137 -12.27 5.82 10.34
N GLY A 138 -11.42 5.33 9.43
CA GLY A 138 -10.25 6.03 8.95
C GLY A 138 -10.56 7.14 7.96
N ILE A 139 -9.84 8.23 8.04
CA ILE A 139 -9.81 9.28 7.02
C ILE A 139 -8.37 9.56 6.65
N VAL A 140 -8.07 9.47 5.36
CA VAL A 140 -6.78 9.84 4.76
C VAL A 140 -7.05 10.96 3.77
N ASP A 141 -6.59 12.15 4.08
CA ASP A 141 -6.66 13.33 3.22
C ASP A 141 -5.25 13.67 2.75
N LEU A 142 -4.92 13.25 1.52
CA LEU A 142 -3.59 13.42 0.94
C LEU A 142 -3.31 14.89 0.60
N GLY A 143 -4.32 15.67 0.25
CA GLY A 143 -4.16 17.07 -0.08
C GLY A 143 -3.77 17.94 1.12
N SER A 144 -4.28 17.62 2.31
CA SER A 144 -3.96 18.33 3.55
C SER A 144 -2.99 17.59 4.46
N ALA A 145 -2.51 16.41 4.05
CA ALA A 145 -1.68 15.49 4.82
C ALA A 145 -2.28 15.17 6.21
N ARG A 146 -3.61 15.00 6.27
CA ARG A 146 -4.32 14.68 7.50
C ARG A 146 -4.74 13.21 7.52
N TYR A 147 -4.45 12.58 8.65
CA TYR A 147 -4.76 11.17 8.90
C TYR A 147 -5.48 11.05 10.23
N SER A 148 -6.59 10.33 10.27
CA SER A 148 -7.32 10.06 11.49
C SER A 148 -7.99 8.70 11.43
N ALA A 149 -8.22 8.10 12.58
CA ALA A 149 -9.02 6.90 12.76
C ALA A 149 -9.70 6.94 14.13
N SER A 150 -10.86 6.32 14.27
CA SER A 150 -11.51 6.17 15.57
C SER A 150 -10.83 5.09 16.40
N GLN A 151 -10.32 4.05 15.75
CA GLN A 151 -9.57 2.98 16.39
C GLN A 151 -8.47 2.47 15.48
N PHE A 152 -7.32 2.20 16.05
CA PHE A 152 -6.21 1.50 15.43
C PHE A 152 -5.73 0.42 16.41
N LEU A 153 -5.64 -0.81 15.92
CA LEU A 153 -5.12 -1.97 16.64
C LEU A 153 -3.93 -2.51 15.87
N LEU A 154 -2.88 -2.86 16.59
CA LEU A 154 -1.71 -3.51 16.04
C LEU A 154 -1.28 -4.61 17.00
N SER A 155 -0.88 -5.77 16.50
CA SER A 155 -0.43 -6.88 17.32
C SER A 155 0.61 -7.72 16.59
N GLY A 156 1.64 -8.16 17.34
CA GLY A 156 2.70 -9.03 16.83
C GLY A 156 3.44 -8.47 15.64
N SER A 157 3.62 -7.16 15.58
CA SER A 157 4.14 -6.48 14.39
C SER A 157 5.57 -5.99 14.59
N SER A 158 6.30 -5.87 13.49
CA SER A 158 7.67 -5.37 13.50
C SER A 158 7.91 -4.38 12.37
N LEU A 159 8.82 -3.44 12.60
CA LEU A 159 9.28 -2.47 11.63
C LEU A 159 10.79 -2.35 11.75
N ASN A 160 11.50 -2.45 10.61
CA ASN A 160 12.90 -2.13 10.50
C ASN A 160 13.09 -1.06 9.43
N TYR A 161 13.76 -0.02 9.77
CA TYR A 161 14.12 1.07 8.89
C TYR A 161 15.61 1.35 8.99
N ASP A 162 16.29 1.31 7.85
CA ASP A 162 17.67 1.75 7.67
C ASP A 162 17.67 2.84 6.59
N GLY A 163 18.22 3.97 6.87
CA GLY A 163 18.29 5.09 5.94
C GLY A 163 19.50 5.97 6.17
N SER A 164 19.76 6.86 5.22
CA SER A 164 20.79 7.89 5.37
C SER A 164 20.21 9.08 6.12
N TYR A 165 20.78 9.41 7.26
CA TYR A 165 20.45 10.62 8.00
C TYR A 165 21.73 11.35 8.39
N SER A 166 21.80 12.65 8.13
CA SER A 166 23.03 13.43 8.30
C SER A 166 23.18 14.08 9.68
N ASP A 167 22.09 14.26 10.41
CA ASP A 167 22.12 14.99 11.67
C ASP A 167 21.85 14.05 12.86
N PRO A 168 22.88 13.68 13.64
CA PRO A 168 22.70 12.81 14.79
C PRO A 168 21.89 13.51 15.89
N VAL A 169 20.88 12.83 16.41
CA VAL A 169 20.11 13.28 17.57
C VAL A 169 20.63 12.54 18.81
N PRO A 170 21.06 13.23 19.87
CA PRO A 170 21.57 12.60 21.08
C PRO A 170 20.57 11.60 21.68
N GLY A 171 21.00 10.34 21.80
CA GLY A 171 20.18 9.27 22.38
C GLY A 171 19.15 8.62 21.44
N PHE A 172 19.09 9.04 20.18
CA PHE A 172 18.23 8.45 19.18
C PHE A 172 18.94 8.41 17.82
N ASP A 173 18.96 7.24 17.18
CA ASP A 173 19.48 7.06 15.83
C ASP A 173 18.34 7.00 14.82
N PRO A 174 18.03 8.12 14.12
CA PRO A 174 16.93 8.14 13.16
C PRO A 174 17.26 7.40 11.85
N ALA A 175 18.53 7.05 11.63
CA ALA A 175 18.95 6.27 10.46
C ALA A 175 18.67 4.77 10.64
N HIS A 176 18.56 4.29 11.87
CA HIS A 176 18.35 2.88 12.18
C HIS A 176 17.25 2.73 13.21
N ILE A 177 16.07 2.32 12.78
CA ILE A 177 14.92 2.10 13.67
C ILE A 177 14.52 0.63 13.57
N ALA A 178 14.48 -0.05 14.71
CA ALA A 178 13.96 -1.40 14.82
C ALA A 178 12.91 -1.46 15.93
N LEU A 179 11.67 -1.78 15.55
CA LEU A 179 10.56 -2.02 16.46
C LEU A 179 10.17 -3.50 16.33
N ASN A 180 10.16 -4.21 17.43
CA ASN A 180 9.79 -5.62 17.50
C ASN A 180 8.62 -5.80 18.45
N ASP A 181 7.75 -6.76 18.15
CA ASP A 181 6.60 -7.12 18.99
C ASP A 181 5.73 -5.93 19.43
N VAL A 182 5.44 -5.06 18.45
CA VAL A 182 4.57 -3.90 18.68
C VAL A 182 3.13 -4.39 18.86
N ASN A 183 2.53 -4.01 19.99
CA ASN A 183 1.18 -4.36 20.38
C ASN A 183 0.39 -3.13 20.84
#